data_2e2b1b08e0291e4d7833157cb1dac131
#
_entry.id   2e2b1b08e0291e4d7833157cb1dac131
#
_cell.length_a   1.000
_cell.length_b   1.000
_cell.length_c   1.000
_cell.angle_alpha   90.00
_cell.angle_beta   90.00
_cell.angle_gamma   90.00
#
_symmetry.space_group_name_H-M   'P 1'
#
loop_
_entity.id
_entity.type
_entity.pdbx_description
1 polymer ?
#
loop_
_entity_poly.entity_id
_entity_poly.type
_entity_poly.pdbx_seq_one_letter_code
_entity_poly.pdbx_strand_id
1 'polypeptide(L)'
;MNSFRRIGVSLLSITSLAFSVAAQTATVAGRIDTVPPRSVIELPFAFQSGTLTLPGTLTMPASYSSRLPVALIVAGSGPTDRNGNSAGPLRAQNNSNLYAILAWQLADAGIASVRYDKRALGENLQKINLAQTSIDDFIADVIAGARKLAADQRFSKLVLIGHSEGAELVLQAANRGAPAAGIVMLSGAGRPIMAVLREQLSKQLPPEELVKWDSASARYLRGEDAGDVHPGLKPLLLPVNRRFMQTWAKYDPATEIARAKVPVLIVQGAHDLQIGEADARALQAAQPAAKLVVIPAANHVFRAASDDRMAQARLYTDPTIPVVPELTPAIADWIKRLK
;
A
#
# COMPACT_ATOMS: atom_id res chain seq x y z
N MET A 1 33.33 11.29 26.91
CA MET A 1 32.05 12.03 26.88
C MET A 1 31.48 11.81 25.49
N ASN A 2 30.71 10.74 25.33
CA ASN A 2 30.11 10.37 24.03
C ASN A 2 28.62 10.67 24.06
N SER A 3 28.20 11.68 23.29
CA SER A 3 26.80 12.01 23.08
C SER A 3 26.19 11.01 22.07
N PHE A 4 25.58 9.93 22.62
CA PHE A 4 24.78 9.02 21.80
C PHE A 4 23.44 9.68 21.44
N ARG A 5 23.32 10.14 20.21
CA ARG A 5 22.01 10.49 19.62
C ARG A 5 21.18 9.20 19.49
N ARG A 6 20.05 9.17 20.18
CA ARG A 6 19.06 8.10 20.05
C ARG A 6 18.43 8.20 18.65
N ILE A 7 18.78 7.28 17.76
CA ILE A 7 18.13 7.13 16.47
C ILE A 7 16.96 6.16 16.68
N GLY A 8 15.76 6.70 16.74
CA GLY A 8 14.55 5.90 16.72
C GLY A 8 14.24 5.47 15.28
N VAL A 9 14.48 4.20 14.95
CA VAL A 9 14.13 3.64 13.64
C VAL A 9 12.73 3.03 13.71
N SER A 10 11.75 3.74 13.19
CA SER A 10 10.42 3.20 12.88
C SER A 10 10.39 2.78 11.42
N LEU A 11 10.38 1.48 11.16
CA LEU A 11 10.62 0.85 9.86
C LEU A 11 9.36 0.65 9.02
N LEU A 12 8.31 1.38 9.29
CA LEU A 12 7.11 1.42 8.45
C LEU A 12 6.59 2.85 8.23
N SER A 13 7.25 3.81 8.79
CA SER A 13 7.04 5.23 8.49
C SER A 13 8.25 6.00 8.95
N ILE A 14 9.05 6.45 8.01
CA ILE A 14 10.14 7.38 8.25
C ILE A 14 9.49 8.71 8.57
N THR A 15 9.17 8.94 9.83
CA THR A 15 8.91 10.29 10.35
C THR A 15 8.89 10.26 11.86
N SER A 16 9.76 10.99 12.49
CA SER A 16 9.47 11.89 13.60
C SER A 16 10.76 12.42 14.21
N LEU A 17 11.14 13.60 13.81
CA LEU A 17 11.86 14.53 14.68
C LEU A 17 11.18 15.89 14.48
N ALA A 18 10.46 16.30 15.51
CA ALA A 18 9.87 17.63 15.57
C ALA A 18 10.95 18.69 15.69
N PHE A 19 11.06 19.55 14.69
CA PHE A 19 11.64 20.88 14.81
C PHE A 19 10.80 21.83 13.98
N SER A 20 10.41 22.95 14.61
CA SER A 20 9.70 24.05 13.99
C SER A 20 10.56 24.73 12.93
N VAL A 21 10.08 24.74 11.69
CA VAL A 21 10.64 25.55 10.60
C VAL A 21 9.50 26.33 9.94
N ALA A 22 9.76 27.63 9.74
CA ALA A 22 8.85 28.56 9.12
C ALA A 22 8.37 28.08 7.74
N ALA A 23 7.05 28.11 7.54
CA ALA A 23 6.39 27.71 6.31
C ALA A 23 6.71 28.69 5.17
N GLN A 24 7.33 28.20 4.11
CA GLN A 24 7.15 28.78 2.78
C GLN A 24 5.89 28.16 2.19
N THR A 25 4.87 28.99 2.03
CA THR A 25 3.58 28.63 1.45
C THR A 25 3.72 28.40 -0.05
N ALA A 26 3.87 27.15 -0.45
CA ALA A 26 3.39 26.73 -1.76
C ALA A 26 1.85 26.82 -1.72
N THR A 27 1.25 27.55 -2.63
CA THR A 27 -0.21 27.62 -2.81
C THR A 27 -0.73 26.23 -3.16
N VAL A 28 -1.17 25.50 -2.15
CA VAL A 28 -1.84 24.20 -2.32
C VAL A 28 -3.25 24.48 -2.80
N ALA A 29 -3.58 24.00 -3.99
CA ALA A 29 -4.94 24.03 -4.52
C ALA A 29 -5.86 23.24 -3.56
N GLY A 30 -6.79 23.95 -2.92
CA GLY A 30 -7.95 23.42 -2.21
C GLY A 30 -7.66 22.47 -1.02
N ARG A 31 -8.26 22.76 0.10
CA ARG A 31 -8.32 21.85 1.25
C ARG A 31 -9.34 20.75 0.94
N ILE A 32 -8.99 19.48 1.13
CA ILE A 32 -9.92 18.36 0.96
C ILE A 32 -10.73 18.17 2.25
N ASP A 33 -12.04 17.99 2.10
CA ASP A 33 -12.87 17.54 3.19
C ASP A 33 -12.45 16.12 3.64
N THR A 34 -12.50 15.87 4.93
CA THR A 34 -12.22 14.57 5.52
C THR A 34 -13.45 13.67 5.59
N VAL A 35 -14.54 14.07 4.97
CA VAL A 35 -15.83 13.38 4.87
C VAL A 35 -16.20 13.16 3.40
N PRO A 36 -16.98 12.12 3.08
CA PRO A 36 -17.40 11.88 1.71
C PRO A 36 -18.22 13.04 1.14
N PRO A 37 -18.03 13.42 -0.11
CA PRO A 37 -18.84 14.44 -0.78
C PRO A 37 -20.29 13.96 -0.95
N ARG A 38 -21.23 14.89 -1.11
CA ARG A 38 -22.67 14.58 -1.30
C ARG A 38 -22.97 13.77 -2.56
N SER A 39 -22.10 13.81 -3.53
CA SER A 39 -22.16 13.01 -4.78
C SER A 39 -21.88 11.52 -4.56
N VAL A 40 -21.45 11.12 -3.34
CA VAL A 40 -20.98 9.80 -3.02
C VAL A 40 -21.79 9.22 -1.85
N ILE A 41 -22.09 7.93 -1.91
CA ILE A 41 -22.62 7.16 -0.78
C ILE A 41 -21.62 6.12 -0.31
N GLU A 42 -21.59 5.92 1.00
CA GLU A 42 -20.81 4.88 1.65
C GLU A 42 -21.72 3.91 2.38
N LEU A 43 -21.53 2.63 2.14
CA LEU A 43 -22.31 1.55 2.73
C LEU A 43 -21.38 0.58 3.48
N PRO A 44 -21.82 0.00 4.59
CA PRO A 44 -21.10 -1.11 5.20
C PRO A 44 -20.91 -2.24 4.20
N PHE A 45 -19.72 -2.82 4.20
CA PHE A 45 -19.38 -4.00 3.41
C PHE A 45 -18.60 -4.97 4.29
N ALA A 46 -18.79 -6.26 4.07
CA ALA A 46 -17.96 -7.28 4.72
C ALA A 46 -17.91 -8.53 3.84
N PHE A 47 -16.84 -9.30 3.98
CA PHE A 47 -16.69 -10.59 3.31
C PHE A 47 -15.99 -11.60 4.20
N GLN A 48 -16.23 -12.89 3.94
CA GLN A 48 -15.59 -13.98 4.65
C GLN A 48 -14.27 -14.36 4.00
N SER A 49 -13.22 -14.55 4.80
CA SER A 49 -11.95 -15.13 4.39
C SER A 49 -11.53 -16.18 5.43
N GLY A 50 -11.67 -17.45 5.09
CA GLY A 50 -11.57 -18.52 6.06
C GLY A 50 -12.60 -18.34 7.19
N THR A 51 -12.13 -18.31 8.42
CA THR A 51 -12.99 -18.10 9.62
C THR A 51 -13.20 -16.64 9.99
N LEU A 52 -12.57 -15.70 9.25
CA LEU A 52 -12.61 -14.28 9.56
C LEU A 52 -13.68 -13.57 8.73
N THR A 53 -14.39 -12.63 9.36
CA THR A 53 -15.17 -11.62 8.67
C THR A 53 -14.33 -10.35 8.56
N LEU A 54 -14.01 -9.94 7.34
CA LEU A 54 -13.24 -8.72 7.08
C LEU A 54 -14.19 -7.56 6.80
N PRO A 55 -14.24 -6.57 7.72
CA PRO A 55 -15.11 -5.42 7.56
C PRO A 55 -14.53 -4.44 6.53
N GLY A 56 -15.41 -3.80 5.78
CA GLY A 56 -15.05 -2.85 4.74
C GLY A 56 -16.07 -1.74 4.57
N THR A 57 -15.83 -0.90 3.58
CA THR A 57 -16.74 0.17 3.14
C THR A 57 -16.86 0.09 1.62
N LEU A 58 -18.09 -0.02 1.14
CA LEU A 58 -18.44 0.13 -0.26
C LEU A 58 -18.76 1.60 -0.52
N THR A 59 -18.03 2.20 -1.45
CA THR A 59 -18.20 3.59 -1.90
C THR A 59 -18.74 3.57 -3.34
N MET A 60 -19.80 4.34 -3.59
CA MET A 60 -20.46 4.39 -4.90
C MET A 60 -20.90 5.82 -5.23
N PRO A 61 -21.12 6.16 -6.52
CA PRO A 61 -21.88 7.36 -6.87
C PRO A 61 -23.24 7.36 -6.20
N ALA A 62 -23.72 8.51 -5.75
CA ALA A 62 -25.07 8.64 -5.15
C ALA A 62 -26.19 8.32 -6.15
N SER A 63 -25.93 8.46 -7.44
CA SER A 63 -26.85 8.10 -8.53
C SER A 63 -26.09 7.41 -9.67
N TYR A 64 -26.69 6.36 -10.22
CA TYR A 64 -26.18 5.65 -11.37
C TYR A 64 -27.32 4.93 -12.11
N SER A 65 -27.22 4.79 -13.44
CA SER A 65 -28.28 4.23 -14.29
C SER A 65 -27.92 2.86 -14.89
N SER A 66 -26.69 2.38 -14.68
CA SER A 66 -26.19 1.11 -15.22
C SER A 66 -25.27 0.43 -14.23
N ARG A 67 -24.93 -0.85 -14.51
CA ARG A 67 -23.93 -1.58 -13.70
C ARG A 67 -22.60 -0.83 -13.72
N LEU A 68 -22.02 -0.62 -12.55
CA LEU A 68 -20.77 0.12 -12.38
C LEU A 68 -19.55 -0.80 -12.52
N PRO A 69 -18.41 -0.33 -13.03
CA PRO A 69 -17.13 -0.93 -12.70
C PRO A 69 -16.92 -0.83 -11.18
N VAL A 70 -16.23 -1.83 -10.59
CA VAL A 70 -15.88 -1.80 -9.17
C VAL A 70 -14.40 -2.08 -8.97
N ALA A 71 -13.78 -1.38 -8.01
CA ALA A 71 -12.42 -1.61 -7.57
C ALA A 71 -12.39 -2.22 -6.17
N LEU A 72 -11.52 -3.22 -5.93
CA LEU A 72 -11.13 -3.64 -4.58
C LEU A 72 -9.79 -2.97 -4.25
N ILE A 73 -9.77 -2.06 -3.29
CA ILE A 73 -8.57 -1.34 -2.84
C ILE A 73 -7.92 -2.10 -1.69
N VAL A 74 -6.66 -2.48 -1.89
CA VAL A 74 -5.85 -3.28 -0.97
C VAL A 74 -4.74 -2.43 -0.38
N ALA A 75 -4.74 -2.33 0.94
CA ALA A 75 -3.82 -1.48 1.69
C ALA A 75 -2.38 -1.97 1.64
N GLY A 76 -1.44 -1.03 1.83
CA GLY A 76 -0.01 -1.26 2.02
C GLY A 76 0.34 -1.96 3.33
N SER A 77 1.64 -2.06 3.63
CA SER A 77 2.20 -2.79 4.77
C SER A 77 1.76 -2.22 6.13
N GLY A 78 1.96 -3.05 7.17
CA GLY A 78 1.66 -2.70 8.55
C GLY A 78 0.17 -2.72 8.90
N PRO A 79 -0.18 -2.25 10.11
CA PRO A 79 -1.56 -2.17 10.58
C PRO A 79 -2.28 -0.97 9.96
N THR A 80 -2.45 -1.00 8.65
CA THR A 80 -3.08 0.06 7.86
C THR A 80 -4.57 -0.25 7.68
N ASP A 81 -5.41 0.70 8.10
CA ASP A 81 -6.87 0.59 8.01
C ASP A 81 -7.38 0.79 6.57
N ARG A 82 -8.67 0.55 6.37
CA ARG A 82 -9.35 0.69 5.08
C ARG A 82 -9.28 2.10 4.47
N ASN A 83 -8.97 3.12 5.26
CA ASN A 83 -8.85 4.51 4.79
C ASN A 83 -7.41 4.88 4.42
N GLY A 84 -6.44 4.02 4.71
CA GLY A 84 -5.03 4.27 4.45
C GLY A 84 -4.30 4.90 5.64
N ASN A 85 -4.84 4.75 6.85
CA ASN A 85 -4.25 5.27 8.06
C ASN A 85 -3.64 4.15 8.89
N SER A 86 -2.56 4.44 9.62
CA SER A 86 -2.01 3.49 10.60
C SER A 86 -2.94 3.36 11.80
N ALA A 87 -3.07 2.14 12.33
CA ALA A 87 -3.91 1.88 13.49
C ALA A 87 -3.19 2.21 14.82
N GLY A 88 -3.98 2.52 15.85
CA GLY A 88 -3.52 2.73 17.21
C GLY A 88 -2.49 3.86 17.34
N PRO A 89 -1.43 3.68 18.16
CA PRO A 89 -0.40 4.70 18.40
C PRO A 89 0.39 5.08 17.13
N LEU A 90 0.39 4.24 16.11
CA LEU A 90 1.08 4.50 14.84
C LEU A 90 0.32 5.49 13.95
N ARG A 91 -0.91 5.87 14.29
CA ARG A 91 -1.72 6.82 13.50
C ARG A 91 -1.02 8.19 13.35
N ALA A 92 -0.22 8.60 14.33
CA ALA A 92 0.60 9.80 14.23
C ALA A 92 1.66 9.74 13.12
N GLN A 93 1.95 8.56 12.59
CA GLN A 93 2.94 8.37 11.52
C GLN A 93 2.31 8.32 10.12
N ASN A 94 1.05 7.87 10.02
CA ASN A 94 0.29 7.90 8.77
C ASN A 94 -1.20 8.11 9.06
N ASN A 95 -1.71 9.24 8.64
CA ASN A 95 -3.11 9.65 8.71
C ASN A 95 -3.51 10.35 7.40
N SER A 96 -3.15 9.75 6.27
CA SER A 96 -3.28 10.37 4.95
C SER A 96 -4.70 10.28 4.36
N ASN A 97 -5.53 9.36 4.83
CA ASN A 97 -6.83 9.02 4.21
C ASN A 97 -6.74 8.69 2.71
N LEU A 98 -5.58 8.27 2.22
CA LEU A 98 -5.34 8.05 0.78
C LEU A 98 -6.43 7.21 0.11
N TYR A 99 -6.80 6.08 0.74
CA TYR A 99 -7.75 5.16 0.11
C TYR A 99 -9.19 5.64 0.18
N ALA A 100 -9.56 6.39 1.24
CA ALA A 100 -10.86 7.03 1.33
C ALA A 100 -11.01 8.10 0.24
N ILE A 101 -10.02 8.97 0.10
CA ILE A 101 -10.01 10.04 -0.93
C ILE A 101 -10.05 9.43 -2.34
N LEU A 102 -9.22 8.40 -2.61
CA LEU A 102 -9.23 7.71 -3.88
C LEU A 102 -10.61 7.08 -4.17
N ALA A 103 -11.23 6.46 -3.17
CA ALA A 103 -12.56 5.86 -3.33
C ALA A 103 -13.65 6.89 -3.66
N TRP A 104 -13.63 8.06 -3.02
CA TRP A 104 -14.57 9.15 -3.32
C TRP A 104 -14.37 9.69 -4.73
N GLN A 105 -13.13 9.94 -5.11
CA GLN A 105 -12.80 10.43 -6.47
C GLN A 105 -13.12 9.39 -7.56
N LEU A 106 -12.93 8.10 -7.30
CA LEU A 106 -13.36 7.04 -8.22
C LEU A 106 -14.88 6.99 -8.35
N ALA A 107 -15.62 7.19 -7.24
CA ALA A 107 -17.08 7.28 -7.29
C ALA A 107 -17.55 8.47 -8.13
N ASP A 108 -16.95 9.65 -7.96
CA ASP A 108 -17.23 10.82 -8.82
C ASP A 108 -16.91 10.54 -10.30
N ALA A 109 -15.95 9.66 -10.57
CA ALA A 109 -15.63 9.20 -11.93
C ALA A 109 -16.56 8.05 -12.42
N GLY A 110 -17.57 7.65 -11.64
CA GLY A 110 -18.52 6.58 -12.01
C GLY A 110 -17.99 5.17 -11.77
N ILE A 111 -17.06 4.99 -10.86
CA ILE A 111 -16.47 3.70 -10.49
C ILE A 111 -16.72 3.44 -9.02
N ALA A 112 -17.45 2.37 -8.70
CA ALA A 112 -17.59 1.92 -7.32
C ALA A 112 -16.26 1.39 -6.76
N SER A 113 -16.10 1.40 -5.46
CA SER A 113 -14.94 0.77 -4.83
C SER A 113 -15.25 0.18 -3.47
N VAL A 114 -14.54 -0.87 -3.11
CA VAL A 114 -14.50 -1.44 -1.77
C VAL A 114 -13.10 -1.31 -1.22
N ARG A 115 -12.99 -0.83 0.00
CA ARG A 115 -11.80 -0.85 0.83
C ARG A 115 -12.10 -1.59 2.13
N TYR A 116 -11.17 -2.36 2.64
CA TYR A 116 -11.41 -3.22 3.81
C TYR A 116 -10.24 -3.17 4.80
N ASP A 117 -10.53 -3.47 6.07
CA ASP A 117 -9.50 -3.61 7.09
C ASP A 117 -8.83 -4.97 6.95
N LYS A 118 -7.49 -4.97 6.91
CA LYS A 118 -6.72 -6.20 6.84
C LYS A 118 -6.98 -7.10 8.06
N ARG A 119 -6.77 -8.42 7.89
CA ARG A 119 -7.01 -9.45 8.94
C ARG A 119 -6.34 -9.16 10.29
N ALA A 120 -5.21 -8.45 10.30
CA ALA A 120 -4.45 -8.10 11.50
C ALA A 120 -4.93 -6.80 12.15
N LEU A 121 -6.21 -6.40 11.98
CA LEU A 121 -6.80 -5.19 12.54
C LEU A 121 -8.09 -5.49 13.32
N GLY A 122 -8.39 -4.56 14.24
CA GLY A 122 -9.62 -4.60 15.02
C GLY A 122 -9.82 -5.92 15.77
N GLU A 123 -11.06 -6.40 15.79
CA GLU A 123 -11.40 -7.66 16.48
C GLU A 123 -10.75 -8.90 15.86
N ASN A 124 -10.40 -8.86 14.58
CA ASN A 124 -9.78 -10.00 13.92
C ASN A 124 -8.37 -10.26 14.42
N LEU A 125 -7.65 -9.23 14.92
CA LEU A 125 -6.34 -9.41 15.53
C LEU A 125 -6.33 -10.41 16.68
N GLN A 126 -7.44 -10.48 17.45
CA GLN A 126 -7.58 -11.42 18.56
C GLN A 126 -7.95 -12.85 18.10
N LYS A 127 -8.38 -13.02 16.85
CA LYS A 127 -8.82 -14.29 16.27
C LYS A 127 -7.72 -15.00 15.48
N ILE A 128 -6.57 -14.36 15.27
CA ILE A 128 -5.45 -14.91 14.50
C ILE A 128 -4.21 -15.10 15.37
N ASN A 129 -3.36 -16.05 14.97
CA ASN A 129 -2.02 -16.19 15.50
C ASN A 129 -1.03 -15.49 14.56
N LEU A 130 -0.60 -14.27 14.89
CA LEU A 130 0.33 -13.50 14.07
C LEU A 130 1.63 -14.25 13.75
N ALA A 131 2.16 -15.04 14.70
CA ALA A 131 3.39 -15.80 14.48
C ALA A 131 3.25 -16.91 13.43
N GLN A 132 2.03 -17.30 13.11
CA GLN A 132 1.71 -18.27 12.06
C GLN A 132 1.12 -17.64 10.80
N THR A 133 0.80 -16.36 10.84
CA THR A 133 0.24 -15.62 9.71
C THR A 133 1.31 -15.41 8.63
N SER A 134 0.95 -15.67 7.38
CA SER A 134 1.81 -15.58 6.20
C SER A 134 1.31 -14.51 5.23
N ILE A 135 2.12 -14.12 4.26
CA ILE A 135 1.67 -13.25 3.15
C ILE A 135 0.54 -13.94 2.35
N ASP A 136 0.56 -15.28 2.26
CA ASP A 136 -0.46 -16.06 1.55
C ASP A 136 -1.85 -15.92 2.16
N ASP A 137 -1.94 -15.68 3.47
CA ASP A 137 -3.20 -15.41 4.14
C ASP A 137 -3.80 -14.07 3.67
N PHE A 138 -2.98 -13.04 3.49
CA PHE A 138 -3.42 -11.75 2.97
C PHE A 138 -3.80 -11.84 1.48
N ILE A 139 -3.10 -12.66 0.70
CA ILE A 139 -3.47 -12.94 -0.70
C ILE A 139 -4.83 -13.65 -0.74
N ALA A 140 -5.09 -14.59 0.16
CA ALA A 140 -6.38 -15.26 0.27
C ALA A 140 -7.52 -14.29 0.61
N ASP A 141 -7.27 -13.26 1.43
CA ASP A 141 -8.24 -12.20 1.71
C ASP A 141 -8.61 -11.43 0.44
N VAL A 142 -7.62 -11.05 -0.37
CA VAL A 142 -7.86 -10.36 -1.65
C VAL A 142 -8.71 -11.22 -2.56
N ILE A 143 -8.40 -12.52 -2.69
CA ILE A 143 -9.17 -13.46 -3.52
C ILE A 143 -10.62 -13.58 -3.01
N ALA A 144 -10.81 -13.67 -1.70
CA ALA A 144 -12.14 -13.77 -1.10
C ALA A 144 -12.97 -12.50 -1.35
N GLY A 145 -12.39 -11.31 -1.16
CA GLY A 145 -13.03 -10.03 -1.46
C GLY A 145 -13.37 -9.90 -2.95
N ALA A 146 -12.45 -10.30 -3.82
CA ALA A 146 -12.65 -10.31 -5.26
C ALA A 146 -13.83 -11.21 -5.68
N ARG A 147 -13.91 -12.42 -5.15
CA ARG A 147 -15.03 -13.35 -5.42
C ARG A 147 -16.37 -12.78 -4.96
N LYS A 148 -16.40 -12.16 -3.77
CA LYS A 148 -17.61 -11.51 -3.26
C LYS A 148 -18.09 -10.40 -4.18
N LEU A 149 -17.19 -9.57 -4.68
CA LEU A 149 -17.52 -8.46 -5.58
C LEU A 149 -17.91 -8.94 -6.98
N ALA A 150 -17.25 -9.94 -7.51
CA ALA A 150 -17.58 -10.50 -8.83
C ALA A 150 -18.97 -11.16 -8.86
N ALA A 151 -19.47 -11.63 -7.72
CA ALA A 151 -20.83 -12.20 -7.59
C ALA A 151 -21.91 -11.13 -7.44
N ASP A 152 -21.58 -9.86 -7.22
CA ASP A 152 -22.55 -8.78 -7.00
C ASP A 152 -23.04 -8.21 -8.33
N GLN A 153 -24.34 -8.36 -8.59
CA GLN A 153 -24.98 -7.97 -9.83
C GLN A 153 -24.98 -6.45 -10.11
N ARG A 154 -24.65 -5.63 -9.12
CA ARG A 154 -24.52 -4.17 -9.29
C ARG A 154 -23.30 -3.80 -10.15
N PHE A 155 -22.31 -4.72 -10.27
CA PHE A 155 -21.03 -4.43 -10.89
C PHE A 155 -20.87 -5.10 -12.26
N SER A 156 -20.23 -4.39 -13.19
CA SER A 156 -20.01 -4.85 -14.57
C SER A 156 -18.67 -5.56 -14.73
N LYS A 157 -17.63 -5.05 -14.08
CA LYS A 157 -16.26 -5.58 -14.07
C LYS A 157 -15.57 -5.22 -12.76
N LEU A 158 -14.66 -6.09 -12.33
CA LEU A 158 -13.84 -5.89 -11.13
C LEU A 158 -12.39 -5.59 -11.48
N VAL A 159 -11.80 -4.58 -10.83
CA VAL A 159 -10.36 -4.27 -10.87
C VAL A 159 -9.79 -4.37 -9.46
N LEU A 160 -8.61 -4.95 -9.31
CA LEU A 160 -7.89 -4.94 -8.04
C LEU A 160 -6.89 -3.77 -8.04
N ILE A 161 -6.93 -2.94 -7.02
CA ILE A 161 -6.00 -1.81 -6.83
C ILE A 161 -5.21 -2.08 -5.58
N GLY A 162 -3.89 -2.25 -5.70
CA GLY A 162 -3.01 -2.47 -4.56
C GLY A 162 -2.00 -1.34 -4.40
N HIS A 163 -1.79 -0.89 -3.17
CA HIS A 163 -0.80 0.14 -2.84
C HIS A 163 0.37 -0.45 -2.04
N SER A 164 1.61 -0.15 -2.45
CA SER A 164 2.81 -0.62 -1.76
C SER A 164 2.83 -2.16 -1.63
N GLU A 165 2.86 -2.76 -0.42
CA GLU A 165 2.65 -4.21 -0.20
C GLU A 165 1.38 -4.71 -0.89
N GLY A 166 0.30 -3.94 -0.87
CA GLY A 166 -0.96 -4.28 -1.53
C GLY A 166 -0.81 -4.51 -3.03
N ALA A 167 0.16 -3.87 -3.69
CA ALA A 167 0.46 -4.09 -5.11
C ALA A 167 0.94 -5.53 -5.36
N GLU A 168 1.80 -6.07 -4.48
CA GLU A 168 2.19 -7.48 -4.52
C GLU A 168 1.00 -8.40 -4.25
N LEU A 169 0.16 -8.06 -3.25
CA LEU A 169 -1.00 -8.88 -2.90
C LEU A 169 -1.99 -9.01 -4.05
N VAL A 170 -2.30 -7.92 -4.77
CA VAL A 170 -3.22 -7.97 -5.92
C VAL A 170 -2.62 -8.70 -7.11
N LEU A 171 -1.32 -8.57 -7.35
CA LEU A 171 -0.60 -9.31 -8.39
C LEU A 171 -0.68 -10.81 -8.13
N GLN A 172 -0.35 -11.24 -6.91
CA GLN A 172 -0.42 -12.65 -6.50
C GLN A 172 -1.85 -13.18 -6.53
N ALA A 173 -2.84 -12.39 -6.10
CA ALA A 173 -4.24 -12.78 -6.17
C ALA A 173 -4.69 -13.01 -7.61
N ALA A 174 -4.33 -12.12 -8.54
CA ALA A 174 -4.63 -12.26 -9.97
C ALA A 174 -3.96 -13.50 -10.57
N ASN A 175 -2.67 -13.73 -10.27
CA ASN A 175 -1.94 -14.92 -10.73
C ASN A 175 -2.54 -16.23 -10.20
N ARG A 176 -3.22 -16.20 -9.05
CA ARG A 176 -3.94 -17.34 -8.44
C ARG A 176 -5.42 -17.42 -8.83
N GLY A 177 -5.83 -16.68 -9.85
CA GLY A 177 -7.18 -16.76 -10.44
C GLY A 177 -8.25 -15.96 -9.69
N ALA A 178 -7.91 -14.89 -8.98
CA ALA A 178 -8.92 -13.93 -8.55
C ALA A 178 -9.68 -13.37 -9.77
N PRO A 179 -11.02 -13.25 -9.71
CA PRO A 179 -11.81 -12.79 -10.86
C PRO A 179 -11.64 -11.27 -11.04
N ALA A 180 -10.59 -10.87 -11.76
CA ALA A 180 -10.29 -9.48 -12.03
C ALA A 180 -10.18 -9.23 -13.56
N ALA A 181 -10.77 -8.14 -14.04
CA ALA A 181 -10.61 -7.64 -15.41
C ALA A 181 -9.25 -6.94 -15.62
N GLY A 182 -8.56 -6.57 -14.55
CA GLY A 182 -7.24 -5.97 -14.55
C GLY A 182 -6.77 -5.64 -13.13
N ILE A 183 -5.49 -5.28 -13.01
CA ILE A 183 -4.89 -4.86 -11.74
C ILE A 183 -4.20 -3.50 -11.88
N VAL A 184 -4.23 -2.72 -10.81
CA VAL A 184 -3.52 -1.44 -10.66
C VAL A 184 -2.53 -1.58 -9.51
N MET A 185 -1.26 -1.35 -9.80
CA MET A 185 -0.16 -1.37 -8.84
C MET A 185 0.26 0.08 -8.54
N LEU A 186 -0.05 0.56 -7.35
CA LEU A 186 0.28 1.91 -6.88
C LEU A 186 1.55 1.84 -6.02
N SER A 187 2.63 2.49 -6.43
CA SER A 187 3.92 2.50 -5.70
C SER A 187 4.37 1.10 -5.26
N GLY A 188 4.24 0.11 -6.16
CA GLY A 188 4.58 -1.28 -5.91
C GLY A 188 6.07 -1.56 -6.12
N ALA A 189 6.65 -2.44 -5.28
CA ALA A 189 8.04 -2.86 -5.46
C ALA A 189 8.22 -3.69 -6.74
N GLY A 190 9.33 -3.48 -7.44
CA GLY A 190 9.78 -4.28 -8.60
C GLY A 190 10.86 -5.29 -8.25
N ARG A 191 11.24 -5.38 -6.98
CA ARG A 191 12.31 -6.23 -6.45
C ARG A 191 11.84 -6.99 -5.20
N PRO A 192 12.49 -8.13 -4.84
CA PRO A 192 12.19 -8.84 -3.60
C PRO A 192 12.25 -7.93 -2.37
N ILE A 193 11.35 -8.14 -1.42
CA ILE A 193 11.16 -7.27 -0.25
C ILE A 193 12.44 -7.04 0.55
N MET A 194 13.32 -8.04 0.67
CA MET A 194 14.56 -7.89 1.41
C MET A 194 15.54 -6.91 0.74
N ALA A 195 15.55 -6.85 -0.59
CA ALA A 195 16.34 -5.88 -1.35
C ALA A 195 15.78 -4.45 -1.16
N VAL A 196 14.45 -4.30 -1.17
CA VAL A 196 13.77 -3.02 -0.91
C VAL A 196 14.09 -2.52 0.50
N LEU A 197 13.94 -3.37 1.52
CA LEU A 197 14.25 -3.01 2.90
C LEU A 197 15.73 -2.60 3.05
N ARG A 198 16.64 -3.36 2.45
CA ARG A 198 18.07 -3.03 2.48
C ARG A 198 18.36 -1.66 1.87
N GLU A 199 17.73 -1.33 0.74
CA GLU A 199 17.89 0.00 0.14
C GLU A 199 17.34 1.11 1.03
N GLN A 200 16.14 0.93 1.59
CA GLN A 200 15.57 1.90 2.53
C GLN A 200 16.48 2.14 3.75
N LEU A 201 17.10 1.07 4.25
CA LEU A 201 18.05 1.14 5.36
C LEU A 201 19.35 1.83 4.96
N SER A 202 19.85 1.61 3.74
CA SER A 202 21.09 2.24 3.27
C SER A 202 21.06 3.77 3.22
N LYS A 203 19.84 4.33 3.16
CA LYS A 203 19.61 5.78 3.21
C LYS A 203 19.68 6.35 4.65
N GLN A 204 19.82 5.49 5.67
CA GLN A 204 19.71 5.86 7.09
C GLN A 204 20.84 5.30 7.97
N LEU A 205 21.44 4.20 7.58
CA LEU A 205 22.43 3.47 8.34
C LEU A 205 23.81 3.55 7.68
N PRO A 206 24.87 3.59 8.48
CA PRO A 206 26.23 3.49 7.95
C PRO A 206 26.50 2.08 7.39
N PRO A 207 27.51 1.92 6.51
CA PRO A 207 27.79 0.67 5.82
C PRO A 207 28.01 -0.54 6.75
N GLU A 208 28.65 -0.36 7.88
CA GLU A 208 28.90 -1.42 8.87
C GLU A 208 27.60 -1.97 9.49
N GLU A 209 26.60 -1.14 9.70
CA GLU A 209 25.28 -1.59 10.19
C GLU A 209 24.48 -2.30 9.10
N LEU A 210 24.69 -1.97 7.83
CA LEU A 210 24.11 -2.71 6.70
C LEU A 210 24.68 -4.13 6.59
N VAL A 211 25.97 -4.30 6.82
CA VAL A 211 26.61 -5.64 6.86
C VAL A 211 26.00 -6.49 7.97
N LYS A 212 25.79 -5.90 9.17
CA LYS A 212 25.09 -6.58 10.26
C LYS A 212 23.65 -6.94 9.91
N TRP A 213 22.92 -6.00 9.26
CA TRP A 213 21.58 -6.26 8.76
C TRP A 213 21.54 -7.43 7.78
N ASP A 214 22.44 -7.47 6.80
CA ASP A 214 22.49 -8.54 5.80
C ASP A 214 22.65 -9.91 6.47
N SER A 215 23.55 -10.03 7.45
CA SER A 215 23.76 -11.24 8.23
C SER A 215 22.56 -11.60 9.11
N ALA A 216 22.03 -10.61 9.86
CA ALA A 216 20.92 -10.80 10.77
C ALA A 216 19.62 -11.20 10.07
N SER A 217 19.31 -10.53 8.95
CA SER A 217 18.11 -10.81 8.16
C SER A 217 18.19 -12.18 7.49
N ALA A 218 19.35 -12.60 7.00
CA ALA A 218 19.55 -13.94 6.45
C ALA A 218 19.35 -15.03 7.52
N ARG A 219 19.90 -14.86 8.72
CA ARG A 219 19.69 -15.78 9.86
C ARG A 219 18.21 -15.83 10.25
N TYR A 220 17.58 -14.66 10.37
CA TYR A 220 16.16 -14.55 10.71
C TYR A 220 15.27 -15.32 9.74
N LEU A 221 15.52 -15.19 8.43
CA LEU A 221 14.76 -15.93 7.40
C LEU A 221 14.98 -17.44 7.47
N ARG A 222 16.14 -17.91 7.95
CA ARG A 222 16.37 -19.35 8.21
C ARG A 222 15.71 -19.88 9.50
N GLY A 223 15.09 -18.99 10.29
CA GLY A 223 14.47 -19.33 11.58
C GLY A 223 15.41 -19.25 12.78
N GLU A 224 16.63 -18.79 12.56
CA GLU A 224 17.66 -18.63 13.60
C GLU A 224 17.47 -17.31 14.39
N ASP A 225 18.21 -17.15 15.46
CA ASP A 225 18.34 -15.86 16.15
C ASP A 225 19.04 -14.84 15.24
N ALA A 226 18.48 -13.63 15.14
CA ALA A 226 19.04 -12.57 14.29
C ALA A 226 20.43 -12.10 14.75
N GLY A 227 20.78 -12.33 16.01
CA GLY A 227 22.05 -11.91 16.60
C GLY A 227 22.13 -10.43 16.91
N ASP A 228 23.34 -9.88 16.88
CA ASP A 228 23.57 -8.45 17.14
C ASP A 228 23.17 -7.62 15.93
N VAL A 229 22.24 -6.72 16.15
CA VAL A 229 21.69 -5.80 15.15
C VAL A 229 21.36 -4.48 15.82
N HIS A 230 21.50 -3.38 15.09
CA HIS A 230 21.16 -2.05 15.60
C HIS A 230 19.79 -2.07 16.31
N PRO A 231 19.67 -1.52 17.54
CA PRO A 231 18.43 -1.61 18.33
C PRO A 231 17.17 -1.16 17.59
N GLY A 232 17.27 -0.16 16.72
CA GLY A 232 16.17 0.33 15.89
C GLY A 232 15.68 -0.66 14.85
N LEU A 233 16.45 -1.71 14.52
CA LEU A 233 16.09 -2.75 13.55
C LEU A 233 15.42 -3.97 14.19
N LYS A 234 15.56 -4.13 15.52
CA LYS A 234 14.96 -5.26 16.25
C LYS A 234 13.47 -5.45 15.98
N PRO A 235 12.64 -4.38 15.91
CA PRO A 235 11.22 -4.54 15.60
C PRO A 235 10.90 -5.23 14.28
N LEU A 236 11.79 -5.14 13.27
CA LEU A 236 11.63 -5.83 11.98
C LEU A 236 11.87 -7.34 12.08
N LEU A 237 12.74 -7.74 13.00
CA LEU A 237 13.21 -9.11 13.15
C LEU A 237 12.53 -9.81 14.34
N LEU A 238 11.35 -9.32 14.75
CA LEU A 238 10.58 -9.96 15.83
C LEU A 238 10.12 -11.37 15.40
N PRO A 239 10.22 -12.37 16.27
CA PRO A 239 9.76 -13.73 15.97
C PRO A 239 8.31 -13.79 15.49
N VAL A 240 7.45 -12.90 15.98
CA VAL A 240 6.03 -12.82 15.58
C VAL A 240 5.85 -12.49 14.10
N ASN A 241 6.79 -11.79 13.45
CA ASN A 241 6.72 -11.41 12.04
C ASN A 241 7.47 -12.41 11.12
N ARG A 242 8.17 -13.40 11.69
CA ARG A 242 9.06 -14.27 10.94
C ARG A 242 8.35 -15.04 9.83
N ARG A 243 7.24 -15.67 10.15
CA ARG A 243 6.48 -16.44 9.17
C ARG A 243 6.02 -15.60 7.99
N PHE A 244 5.52 -14.39 8.29
CA PHE A 244 5.10 -13.43 7.27
C PHE A 244 6.29 -13.05 6.36
N MET A 245 7.42 -12.65 6.93
CA MET A 245 8.61 -12.25 6.17
C MET A 245 9.21 -13.41 5.38
N GLN A 246 9.28 -14.62 5.95
CA GLN A 246 9.76 -15.82 5.26
C GLN A 246 8.92 -16.16 4.03
N THR A 247 7.61 -15.97 4.10
CA THR A 247 6.72 -16.26 2.98
C THR A 247 6.73 -15.13 1.95
N TRP A 248 6.83 -13.88 2.38
CA TRP A 248 6.94 -12.73 1.48
C TRP A 248 8.26 -12.72 0.70
N ALA A 249 9.38 -13.01 1.36
CA ALA A 249 10.71 -13.04 0.75
C ALA A 249 10.86 -14.08 -0.39
N LYS A 250 9.88 -14.97 -0.57
CA LYS A 250 9.86 -15.93 -1.68
C LYS A 250 9.43 -15.33 -3.02
N TYR A 251 8.76 -14.18 -2.98
CA TYR A 251 8.25 -13.54 -4.19
C TYR A 251 9.27 -12.58 -4.78
N ASP A 252 9.43 -12.68 -6.09
CA ASP A 252 10.11 -11.71 -6.92
C ASP A 252 9.07 -11.01 -7.80
N PRO A 253 8.71 -9.75 -7.51
CA PRO A 253 7.66 -9.04 -8.24
C PRO A 253 7.88 -8.96 -9.75
N ALA A 254 9.13 -8.85 -10.21
CA ALA A 254 9.43 -8.84 -11.65
C ALA A 254 9.11 -10.20 -12.30
N THR A 255 9.45 -11.30 -11.64
CA THR A 255 9.08 -12.64 -12.10
C THR A 255 7.56 -12.85 -12.06
N GLU A 256 6.90 -12.35 -11.04
CA GLU A 256 5.46 -12.55 -10.85
C GLU A 256 4.63 -11.72 -11.84
N ILE A 257 5.01 -10.47 -12.13
CA ILE A 257 4.27 -9.64 -13.09
C ILE A 257 4.38 -10.17 -14.52
N ALA A 258 5.48 -10.82 -14.88
CA ALA A 258 5.64 -11.48 -16.18
C ALA A 258 4.61 -12.60 -16.41
N ARG A 259 4.05 -13.17 -15.34
CA ARG A 259 3.01 -14.21 -15.37
C ARG A 259 1.58 -13.67 -15.41
N ALA A 260 1.40 -12.36 -15.22
CA ALA A 260 0.08 -11.75 -15.18
C ALA A 260 -0.66 -11.94 -16.51
N LYS A 261 -1.86 -12.54 -16.44
CA LYS A 261 -2.72 -12.82 -17.59
C LYS A 261 -3.79 -11.73 -17.82
N VAL A 262 -3.89 -10.80 -16.88
CA VAL A 262 -4.81 -9.67 -16.94
C VAL A 262 -4.05 -8.39 -17.25
N PRO A 263 -4.67 -7.37 -17.86
CA PRO A 263 -4.06 -6.07 -18.04
C PRO A 263 -3.54 -5.48 -16.73
N VAL A 264 -2.38 -4.82 -16.78
CA VAL A 264 -1.72 -4.19 -15.63
C VAL A 264 -1.53 -2.70 -15.88
N LEU A 265 -1.90 -1.88 -14.90
CA LEU A 265 -1.52 -0.47 -14.80
C LEU A 265 -0.55 -0.32 -13.62
N ILE A 266 0.62 0.24 -13.86
CA ILE A 266 1.60 0.62 -12.85
C ILE A 266 1.54 2.15 -12.72
N VAL A 267 1.34 2.64 -11.49
CA VAL A 267 1.35 4.09 -11.19
C VAL A 267 2.38 4.36 -10.12
N GLN A 268 3.32 5.26 -10.42
CA GLN A 268 4.45 5.56 -9.57
C GLN A 268 4.61 7.08 -9.37
N GLY A 269 4.89 7.50 -8.15
CA GLY A 269 5.30 8.86 -7.85
C GLY A 269 6.81 9.05 -8.06
N ALA A 270 7.23 10.13 -8.76
CA ALA A 270 8.66 10.36 -9.00
C ALA A 270 9.42 10.75 -7.72
N HIS A 271 8.73 11.35 -6.72
CA HIS A 271 9.30 11.71 -5.42
C HIS A 271 9.00 10.67 -4.32
N ASP A 272 8.75 9.42 -4.70
CA ASP A 272 8.55 8.33 -3.75
C ASP A 272 9.90 7.93 -3.12
N LEU A 273 10.04 8.23 -1.81
CA LEU A 273 11.26 7.91 -1.06
C LEU A 273 11.29 6.47 -0.53
N GLN A 274 10.20 5.71 -0.64
CA GLN A 274 10.10 4.34 -0.17
C GLN A 274 10.35 3.35 -1.30
N ILE A 275 9.62 3.50 -2.41
CA ILE A 275 9.74 2.67 -3.62
C ILE A 275 10.09 3.60 -4.77
N GLY A 276 11.28 3.43 -5.34
CA GLY A 276 11.77 4.31 -6.39
C GLY A 276 11.17 4.02 -7.77
N GLU A 277 11.27 4.99 -8.68
CA GLU A 277 10.83 4.83 -10.07
C GLU A 277 11.52 3.63 -10.77
N ALA A 278 12.74 3.27 -10.36
CA ALA A 278 13.43 2.10 -10.86
C ALA A 278 12.64 0.79 -10.66
N ASP A 279 11.91 0.67 -9.56
CA ASP A 279 11.04 -0.48 -9.30
C ASP A 279 9.89 -0.56 -10.31
N ALA A 280 9.22 0.56 -10.57
CA ALA A 280 8.14 0.63 -11.56
C ALA A 280 8.63 0.33 -12.97
N ARG A 281 9.83 0.79 -13.33
CA ARG A 281 10.47 0.47 -14.62
C ARG A 281 10.89 -0.99 -14.71
N ALA A 282 11.35 -1.61 -13.63
CA ALA A 282 11.66 -3.04 -13.58
C ALA A 282 10.39 -3.88 -13.80
N LEU A 283 9.27 -3.52 -13.17
CA LEU A 283 7.97 -4.16 -13.40
C LEU A 283 7.53 -4.05 -14.86
N GLN A 284 7.61 -2.84 -15.46
CA GLN A 284 7.25 -2.65 -16.86
C GLN A 284 8.17 -3.40 -17.82
N ALA A 285 9.47 -3.45 -17.53
CA ALA A 285 10.43 -4.21 -18.34
C ALA A 285 10.12 -5.72 -18.33
N ALA A 286 9.70 -6.24 -17.16
CA ALA A 286 9.30 -7.65 -17.02
C ALA A 286 7.93 -7.96 -17.66
N GLN A 287 7.03 -6.96 -17.77
CA GLN A 287 5.74 -7.08 -18.45
C GLN A 287 5.54 -5.89 -19.41
N PRO A 288 6.06 -5.98 -20.65
CA PRO A 288 6.02 -4.86 -21.60
C PRO A 288 4.59 -4.43 -21.98
N ALA A 289 3.60 -5.30 -21.83
CA ALA A 289 2.19 -4.97 -22.05
C ALA A 289 1.58 -4.13 -20.91
N ALA A 290 2.24 -4.03 -19.77
CA ALA A 290 1.79 -3.20 -18.66
C ALA A 290 1.92 -1.71 -19.02
N LYS A 291 0.89 -0.94 -18.69
CA LYS A 291 0.94 0.52 -18.83
C LYS A 291 1.64 1.11 -17.60
N LEU A 292 2.70 1.86 -17.79
CA LEU A 292 3.35 2.65 -16.75
C LEU A 292 2.90 4.12 -16.83
N VAL A 293 2.54 4.69 -15.69
CA VAL A 293 2.30 6.11 -15.48
C VAL A 293 3.18 6.58 -14.33
N VAL A 294 4.14 7.46 -14.61
CA VAL A 294 4.93 8.15 -13.60
C VAL A 294 4.32 9.53 -13.40
N ILE A 295 3.97 9.87 -12.15
CA ILE A 295 3.42 11.18 -11.79
C ILE A 295 4.57 12.03 -11.22
N PRO A 296 5.00 13.09 -11.94
CA PRO A 296 6.24 13.81 -11.63
C PRO A 296 6.27 14.42 -10.23
N ALA A 297 5.12 14.92 -9.72
CA ALA A 297 5.05 15.60 -8.44
C ALA A 297 4.72 14.68 -7.25
N ALA A 298 4.41 13.40 -7.46
CA ALA A 298 3.85 12.55 -6.40
C ALA A 298 4.92 11.86 -5.54
N ASN A 299 4.61 11.73 -4.23
CA ASN A 299 5.32 10.85 -3.30
C ASN A 299 4.61 9.48 -3.16
N HIS A 300 5.05 8.67 -2.17
CA HIS A 300 4.49 7.34 -1.91
C HIS A 300 2.98 7.31 -1.62
N VAL A 301 2.44 8.34 -0.98
CA VAL A 301 1.00 8.50 -0.69
C VAL A 301 0.31 9.44 -1.70
N PHE A 302 0.90 9.63 -2.85
CA PHE A 302 0.37 10.44 -3.96
C PHE A 302 0.00 11.87 -3.57
N ARG A 303 0.83 12.50 -2.72
CA ARG A 303 0.79 13.93 -2.42
C ARG A 303 1.86 14.65 -3.24
N ALA A 304 1.61 15.92 -3.59
CA ALA A 304 2.63 16.76 -4.22
C ALA A 304 3.81 16.96 -3.27
N ALA A 305 5.00 16.58 -3.72
CA ALA A 305 6.20 16.50 -2.91
C ALA A 305 7.45 16.88 -3.70
N SER A 306 8.53 17.10 -2.95
CA SER A 306 9.91 17.13 -3.42
C SER A 306 10.70 16.01 -2.74
N ASP A 307 11.99 15.86 -3.07
CA ASP A 307 12.87 14.87 -2.43
C ASP A 307 13.28 15.25 -1.00
N ASP A 308 12.83 16.40 -0.50
CA ASP A 308 13.05 16.78 0.89
C ASP A 308 12.23 15.88 1.84
N ARG A 309 12.94 14.99 2.52
CA ARG A 309 12.36 14.04 3.47
C ARG A 309 11.60 14.71 4.62
N MET A 310 12.09 15.84 5.10
CA MET A 310 11.45 16.56 6.20
C MET A 310 10.15 17.20 5.75
N ALA A 311 10.13 17.79 4.56
CA ALA A 311 8.93 18.36 3.97
C ALA A 311 7.86 17.28 3.70
N GLN A 312 8.27 16.06 3.32
CA GLN A 312 7.35 14.96 3.07
C GLN A 312 6.65 14.43 4.34
N ALA A 313 7.23 14.59 5.53
CA ALA A 313 6.67 14.05 6.77
C ALA A 313 5.21 14.46 6.99
N ARG A 314 4.88 15.74 6.79
CA ARG A 314 3.53 16.26 6.93
C ARG A 314 2.54 15.64 5.93
N LEU A 315 3.00 15.28 4.75
CA LEU A 315 2.17 14.73 3.68
C LEU A 315 1.56 13.36 4.06
N TYR A 316 2.20 12.65 4.98
CA TYR A 316 1.68 11.38 5.52
C TYR A 316 0.69 11.57 6.66
N THR A 317 0.70 12.70 7.35
CA THR A 317 -0.02 12.87 8.62
C THR A 317 -1.20 13.84 8.54
N ASP A 318 -1.27 14.67 7.50
CA ASP A 318 -2.34 15.64 7.30
C ASP A 318 -3.33 15.16 6.22
N PRO A 319 -4.51 14.64 6.60
CA PRO A 319 -5.51 14.12 5.66
C PRO A 319 -6.14 15.20 4.79
N THR A 320 -5.96 16.50 5.14
CA THR A 320 -6.54 17.61 4.39
C THR A 320 -5.71 18.02 3.18
N ILE A 321 -4.49 17.50 3.04
CA ILE A 321 -3.66 17.71 1.86
C ILE A 321 -4.20 16.85 0.72
N PRO A 322 -4.51 17.42 -0.46
CA PRO A 322 -5.06 16.66 -1.58
C PRO A 322 -4.06 15.64 -2.16
N VAL A 323 -4.57 14.57 -2.73
CA VAL A 323 -3.78 13.74 -3.66
C VAL A 323 -3.51 14.54 -4.93
N VAL A 324 -2.44 14.20 -5.64
CA VAL A 324 -2.13 14.82 -6.93
C VAL A 324 -3.29 14.61 -7.92
N PRO A 325 -3.68 15.62 -8.69
CA PRO A 325 -4.88 15.56 -9.53
C PRO A 325 -4.79 14.51 -10.65
N GLU A 326 -3.59 14.07 -11.00
CA GLU A 326 -3.35 13.10 -12.08
C GLU A 326 -3.66 11.66 -11.66
N LEU A 327 -3.68 11.33 -10.35
CA LEU A 327 -3.83 9.96 -9.86
C LEU A 327 -5.14 9.32 -10.29
N THR A 328 -6.25 9.95 -9.95
CA THR A 328 -7.57 9.38 -10.21
C THR A 328 -7.90 9.28 -11.69
N PRO A 329 -7.66 10.31 -12.53
CA PRO A 329 -7.85 10.17 -13.98
C PRO A 329 -7.01 9.06 -14.60
N ALA A 330 -5.74 8.89 -14.20
CA ALA A 330 -4.89 7.80 -14.71
C ALA A 330 -5.52 6.43 -14.46
N ILE A 331 -6.10 6.21 -13.28
CA ILE A 331 -6.76 4.96 -12.89
C ILE A 331 -8.13 4.83 -13.56
N ALA A 332 -8.99 5.84 -13.43
CA ALA A 332 -10.37 5.79 -13.90
C ALA A 332 -10.47 5.62 -15.43
N ASP A 333 -9.68 6.36 -16.18
CA ASP A 333 -9.65 6.26 -17.65
C ASP A 333 -9.13 4.89 -18.11
N TRP A 334 -8.16 4.33 -17.37
CA TRP A 334 -7.68 2.98 -17.69
C TRP A 334 -8.74 1.93 -17.40
N ILE A 335 -9.43 1.99 -16.24
CA ILE A 335 -10.52 1.07 -15.88
C ILE A 335 -11.65 1.12 -16.93
N LYS A 336 -12.05 2.32 -17.36
CA LYS A 336 -13.12 2.50 -18.35
C LYS A 336 -12.79 1.85 -19.70
N ARG A 337 -11.52 1.81 -20.09
CA ARG A 337 -11.03 1.19 -21.33
C ARG A 337 -10.88 -0.33 -21.31
N LEU A 338 -10.88 -0.95 -20.12
CA LEU A 338 -10.87 -2.41 -20.03
C LEU A 338 -12.13 -3.02 -20.66
N LYS A 339 -11.95 -4.11 -21.42
CA LYS A 339 -13.03 -4.88 -22.01
C LYS A 339 -13.76 -5.71 -20.97
#